data_02c2c0ff8c1c8e19522ef029a2cb593f
#
_entry.id   02c2c0ff8c1c8e19522ef029a2cb593f
#
_cell.length_a   1.000
_cell.length_b   1.000
_cell.length_c   1.000
_cell.angle_alpha   90.00
_cell.angle_beta   90.00
_cell.angle_gamma   90.00
#
_symmetry.space_group_name_H-M   'P 1'
#
loop_
_entity.id
_entity.type
_entity.pdbx_description
1 polymer ?
#
loop_
_entity_poly.entity_id
_entity_poly.type
_entity_poly.pdbx_seq_one_letter_code
_entity_poly.pdbx_strand_id
1 'polypeptide(L)'
;SYSDSLLSTIDPVMLLVGDSYLTIRGKSDFSSKTIDIFTDLERADIELVNSFLPGDFVSGKATGNLKISGDTYSPSTSAELVCENVTISNFSLESLELNSQIIVNDAMPSGFIDIKAGKGQWKHRSFDSGTVSASIDNRSIILENCHFKSGDDYLLLSGSWLSKNKYRIDRIQSAYKDNYLVNAKPIFISYQDTAV
;
A
#
# COMPACT_ATOMS: atom_id res chain seq x y z
N SER A 1 -16.84 -16.90 -28.02
CA SER A 1 -17.24 -16.00 -29.12
C SER A 1 -16.59 -14.64 -28.86
N TYR A 2 -15.69 -14.28 -29.73
CA TYR A 2 -15.17 -12.89 -29.74
C TYR A 2 -16.28 -11.99 -30.28
N SER A 3 -16.92 -11.24 -29.44
CA SER A 3 -17.46 -9.97 -29.85
C SER A 3 -16.32 -8.96 -29.69
N ASP A 4 -16.06 -8.10 -30.66
CA ASP A 4 -14.89 -7.18 -30.69
C ASP A 4 -14.81 -6.21 -29.49
N SER A 5 -15.67 -6.34 -28.51
CA SER A 5 -15.85 -5.41 -27.39
C SER A 5 -15.79 -6.04 -25.99
N LEU A 6 -15.88 -7.35 -25.87
CA LEU A 6 -15.95 -8.02 -24.55
C LEU A 6 -14.83 -9.04 -24.36
N LEU A 7 -13.99 -8.83 -23.37
CA LEU A 7 -13.06 -9.83 -22.84
C LEU A 7 -13.60 -10.30 -21.48
N SER A 8 -13.90 -11.60 -21.37
CA SER A 8 -14.34 -12.18 -20.09
C SER A 8 -13.73 -13.56 -19.87
N THR A 9 -13.50 -13.88 -18.62
CA THR A 9 -13.21 -15.26 -18.21
C THR A 9 -14.54 -15.98 -18.00
N ILE A 10 -14.79 -17.07 -18.71
CA ILE A 10 -15.97 -17.92 -18.49
C ILE A 10 -15.80 -18.68 -17.18
N ASP A 11 -14.61 -19.25 -16.99
CA ASP A 11 -14.17 -19.88 -15.75
C ASP A 11 -13.02 -19.07 -15.14
N PRO A 12 -12.85 -19.08 -13.81
CA PRO A 12 -11.70 -18.48 -13.18
C PRO A 12 -10.39 -19.02 -13.75
N VAL A 13 -9.45 -18.13 -14.05
CA VAL A 13 -8.09 -18.55 -14.42
C VAL A 13 -7.34 -18.82 -13.12
N MET A 14 -6.88 -20.05 -12.95
CA MET A 14 -6.10 -20.48 -11.80
C MET A 14 -4.64 -20.63 -12.20
N LEU A 15 -3.76 -19.94 -11.51
CA LEU A 15 -2.31 -20.07 -11.63
C LEU A 15 -1.76 -20.71 -10.36
N LEU A 16 -0.97 -21.75 -10.54
CA LEU A 16 -0.29 -22.47 -9.47
C LEU A 16 1.21 -22.34 -9.67
N VAL A 17 1.90 -21.79 -8.70
CA VAL A 17 3.37 -21.67 -8.68
C VAL A 17 3.89 -22.13 -7.33
N GLY A 18 4.45 -23.35 -7.27
CA GLY A 18 4.82 -23.97 -6.00
C GLY A 18 3.60 -24.22 -5.11
N ASP A 19 3.57 -23.63 -3.93
CA ASP A 19 2.46 -23.66 -2.98
C ASP A 19 1.59 -22.38 -3.00
N SER A 20 1.79 -21.54 -4.03
CA SER A 20 1.06 -20.29 -4.23
C SER A 20 -0.09 -20.48 -5.22
N TYR A 21 -1.28 -20.02 -4.84
CA TYR A 21 -2.48 -20.03 -5.69
C TYR A 21 -2.91 -18.60 -5.99
N LEU A 22 -3.15 -18.35 -7.27
CA LEU A 22 -3.70 -17.11 -7.77
C LEU A 22 -4.94 -17.44 -8.61
N THR A 23 -6.08 -16.94 -8.22
CA THR A 23 -7.33 -17.10 -8.96
C THR A 23 -7.78 -15.75 -9.49
N ILE A 24 -7.92 -15.64 -10.81
CA ILE A 24 -8.37 -14.41 -11.47
C ILE A 24 -9.69 -14.69 -12.16
N ARG A 25 -10.68 -13.84 -11.94
CA ARG A 25 -11.96 -13.84 -12.63
C ARG A 25 -12.37 -12.42 -12.97
N GLY A 26 -13.09 -12.27 -14.06
CA GLY A 26 -13.60 -10.93 -14.39
C GLY A 26 -13.96 -10.75 -15.83
N LYS A 27 -14.35 -9.53 -16.12
CA LYS A 27 -14.72 -9.08 -17.46
C LYS A 27 -14.22 -7.66 -17.70
N SER A 28 -13.91 -7.38 -18.95
CA SER A 28 -13.69 -6.02 -19.44
C SER A 28 -14.53 -5.84 -20.70
N ASP A 29 -15.38 -4.84 -20.70
CA ASP A 29 -16.22 -4.49 -21.85
C ASP A 29 -15.72 -3.17 -22.43
N PHE A 30 -15.11 -3.26 -23.61
CA PHE A 30 -14.52 -2.11 -24.28
C PHE A 30 -15.59 -1.20 -24.91
N SER A 31 -16.80 -1.70 -25.18
CA SER A 31 -17.89 -0.90 -25.73
C SER A 31 -18.56 -0.04 -24.68
N SER A 32 -18.81 -0.59 -23.50
CA SER A 32 -19.31 0.14 -22.32
C SER A 32 -18.20 0.77 -21.46
N LYS A 33 -16.93 0.52 -21.82
CA LYS A 33 -15.75 1.02 -21.10
C LYS A 33 -15.75 0.63 -19.62
N THR A 34 -16.18 -0.58 -19.32
CA THR A 34 -16.23 -1.10 -17.94
C THR A 34 -15.24 -2.22 -17.72
N ILE A 35 -14.74 -2.28 -16.49
CA ILE A 35 -13.85 -3.32 -16.00
C ILE A 35 -14.38 -3.85 -14.66
N ASP A 36 -14.31 -5.17 -14.47
CA ASP A 36 -14.63 -5.82 -13.20
C ASP A 36 -13.74 -7.07 -13.10
N ILE A 37 -12.62 -6.92 -12.42
CA ILE A 37 -11.61 -7.97 -12.21
C ILE A 37 -11.48 -8.21 -10.72
N PHE A 38 -11.53 -9.46 -10.33
CA PHE A 38 -11.35 -9.92 -8.97
C PHE A 38 -10.24 -10.98 -8.96
N THR A 39 -9.33 -10.83 -8.01
CA THR A 39 -8.19 -11.72 -7.83
C THR A 39 -8.15 -12.20 -6.39
N ASP A 40 -8.18 -13.51 -6.20
CA ASP A 40 -7.92 -14.16 -4.92
C ASP A 40 -6.48 -14.65 -4.89
N LEU A 41 -5.82 -14.37 -3.79
CA LEU A 41 -4.45 -14.78 -3.49
C LEU A 41 -4.47 -15.75 -2.31
N GLU A 42 -3.88 -16.92 -2.46
CA GLU A 42 -3.66 -17.86 -1.37
C GLU A 42 -2.17 -18.20 -1.31
N ARG A 43 -1.50 -17.69 -0.26
CA ARG A 43 -0.05 -17.83 -0.06
C ARG A 43 0.78 -17.41 -1.28
N ALA A 44 0.30 -16.42 -2.01
CA ALA A 44 0.98 -15.95 -3.21
C ALA A 44 2.35 -15.37 -2.88
N ASP A 45 3.34 -15.71 -3.69
CA ASP A 45 4.71 -15.22 -3.53
C ASP A 45 4.81 -13.76 -3.93
N ILE A 46 5.13 -12.88 -2.98
CA ILE A 46 5.26 -11.44 -3.26
C ILE A 46 6.47 -11.16 -4.17
N GLU A 47 7.45 -12.06 -4.21
CA GLU A 47 8.62 -11.91 -5.10
C GLU A 47 8.24 -11.79 -6.57
N LEU A 48 7.07 -12.28 -6.97
CA LEU A 48 6.57 -12.14 -8.34
C LEU A 48 6.46 -10.67 -8.79
N VAL A 49 6.25 -9.74 -7.86
CA VAL A 49 6.19 -8.31 -8.19
C VAL A 49 7.56 -7.65 -8.41
N ASN A 50 8.65 -8.30 -8.00
CA ASN A 50 10.02 -7.76 -8.16
C ASN A 50 10.37 -7.51 -9.63
N SER A 51 9.77 -8.26 -10.57
CA SER A 51 9.95 -8.04 -12.01
C SER A 51 9.40 -6.69 -12.50
N PHE A 52 8.52 -6.06 -11.72
CA PHE A 52 7.85 -4.81 -12.05
C PHE A 52 8.33 -3.62 -11.20
N LEU A 53 9.10 -3.89 -10.14
CA LEU A 53 9.59 -2.86 -9.24
C LEU A 53 11.06 -2.54 -9.54
N PRO A 54 11.43 -1.29 -9.80
CA PRO A 54 12.82 -0.92 -9.93
C PRO A 54 13.51 -0.88 -8.57
N GLY A 55 14.41 -1.79 -8.31
CA GLY A 55 15.48 -1.60 -7.32
C GLY A 55 15.37 -2.33 -5.98
N ASP A 56 14.24 -2.45 -5.33
CA ASP A 56 14.14 -3.10 -4.02
C ASP A 56 13.51 -4.49 -4.14
N PHE A 57 14.20 -5.48 -3.59
CA PHE A 57 13.66 -6.84 -3.51
C PHE A 57 12.64 -6.90 -2.39
N VAL A 58 11.42 -7.35 -2.73
CA VAL A 58 10.37 -7.68 -1.79
C VAL A 58 10.26 -9.20 -1.72
N SER A 59 10.12 -9.77 -0.53
CA SER A 59 9.82 -11.18 -0.34
C SER A 59 8.75 -11.38 0.72
N GLY A 60 8.14 -12.56 0.73
CA GLY A 60 7.08 -12.93 1.65
C GLY A 60 5.93 -13.64 0.96
N LYS A 61 4.88 -13.94 1.71
CA LYS A 61 3.66 -14.57 1.22
C LYS A 61 2.47 -13.64 1.46
N ALA A 62 1.56 -13.55 0.48
CA ALA A 62 0.33 -12.77 0.59
C ALA A 62 -0.90 -13.66 0.45
N THR A 63 -1.89 -13.43 1.30
CA THR A 63 -3.22 -14.03 1.24
C THR A 63 -4.25 -12.91 1.28
N GLY A 64 -5.30 -13.00 0.47
CA GLY A 64 -6.35 -12.01 0.45
C GLY A 64 -6.91 -11.76 -0.94
N ASN A 65 -7.42 -10.57 -1.17
CA ASN A 65 -8.09 -10.25 -2.43
C ASN A 65 -7.70 -8.87 -2.96
N LEU A 66 -7.78 -8.77 -4.30
CA LEU A 66 -7.63 -7.53 -5.05
C LEU A 66 -8.85 -7.39 -5.96
N LYS A 67 -9.41 -6.21 -6.06
CA LYS A 67 -10.51 -5.91 -6.98
C LYS A 67 -10.22 -4.64 -7.76
N ILE A 68 -10.52 -4.69 -9.06
CA ILE A 68 -10.54 -3.52 -9.95
C ILE A 68 -11.91 -3.48 -10.60
N SER A 69 -12.65 -2.39 -10.46
CA SER A 69 -14.01 -2.29 -11.00
C SER A 69 -14.36 -0.86 -11.40
N GLY A 70 -15.38 -0.72 -12.23
CA GLY A 70 -15.93 0.58 -12.64
C GLY A 70 -15.63 0.94 -14.10
N ASP A 71 -15.63 2.21 -14.39
CA ASP A 71 -15.26 2.74 -15.72
C ASP A 71 -13.74 2.61 -15.93
N THR A 72 -13.31 2.28 -17.16
CA THR A 72 -11.88 2.12 -17.50
C THR A 72 -11.06 3.41 -17.37
N TYR A 73 -11.71 4.57 -17.43
CA TYR A 73 -11.07 5.87 -17.21
C TYR A 73 -11.13 6.33 -15.75
N SER A 74 -12.05 5.75 -14.97
CA SER A 74 -12.26 6.07 -13.56
C SER A 74 -12.38 4.78 -12.72
N PRO A 75 -11.36 3.91 -12.74
CA PRO A 75 -11.43 2.64 -12.03
C PRO A 75 -11.38 2.84 -10.52
N SER A 76 -12.09 1.97 -9.82
CA SER A 76 -11.94 1.76 -8.39
C SER A 76 -11.10 0.51 -8.14
N THR A 77 -10.08 0.63 -7.31
CA THR A 77 -9.28 -0.50 -6.87
C THR A 77 -9.44 -0.69 -5.37
N SER A 78 -9.53 -1.94 -4.92
CA SER A 78 -9.46 -2.27 -3.50
C SER A 78 -8.54 -3.46 -3.27
N ALA A 79 -7.88 -3.49 -2.11
CA ALA A 79 -7.03 -4.57 -1.68
C ALA A 79 -7.25 -4.85 -0.20
N GLU A 80 -7.43 -6.12 0.14
CA GLU A 80 -7.42 -6.62 1.52
C GLU A 80 -6.43 -7.78 1.55
N LEU A 81 -5.26 -7.54 2.14
CA LEU A 81 -4.16 -8.49 2.13
C LEU A 81 -3.64 -8.73 3.55
N VAL A 82 -3.32 -9.97 3.83
CA VAL A 82 -2.50 -10.39 4.97
C VAL A 82 -1.21 -10.98 4.40
N CYS A 83 -0.09 -10.40 4.78
CA CYS A 83 1.22 -10.84 4.32
C CYS A 83 2.03 -11.38 5.50
N GLU A 84 2.81 -12.42 5.25
CA GLU A 84 3.66 -13.08 6.24
C GLU A 84 5.12 -13.05 5.80
N ASN A 85 6.02 -12.89 6.78
CA ASN A 85 7.47 -12.90 6.58
C ASN A 85 7.93 -11.92 5.48
N VAL A 86 7.38 -10.71 5.54
CA VAL A 86 7.66 -9.68 4.53
C VAL A 86 9.05 -9.10 4.75
N THR A 87 9.84 -9.04 3.69
CA THR A 87 11.12 -8.33 3.68
C THR A 87 11.11 -7.32 2.54
N ILE A 88 11.48 -6.08 2.84
CA ILE A 88 11.64 -5.00 1.85
C ILE A 88 12.96 -4.31 2.15
N SER A 89 13.98 -4.57 1.32
CA SER A 89 15.33 -4.02 1.55
C SER A 89 15.84 -4.33 2.97
N ASN A 90 15.98 -3.32 3.82
CA ASN A 90 16.46 -3.43 5.21
C ASN A 90 15.32 -3.51 6.25
N PHE A 91 14.12 -3.74 5.82
CA PHE A 91 12.92 -3.81 6.64
C PHE A 91 12.35 -5.22 6.60
N SER A 92 12.14 -5.83 7.74
CA SER A 92 11.51 -7.16 7.86
C SER A 92 10.34 -7.12 8.83
N LEU A 93 9.28 -7.86 8.51
CA LEU A 93 8.03 -7.95 9.26
C LEU A 93 7.60 -9.40 9.40
N GLU A 94 7.17 -9.82 10.57
CA GLU A 94 6.53 -11.13 10.77
C GLU A 94 5.16 -11.18 10.08
N SER A 95 4.40 -10.09 10.17
CA SER A 95 3.09 -9.95 9.54
C SER A 95 2.80 -8.52 9.11
N LEU A 96 1.98 -8.38 8.06
CA LEU A 96 1.48 -7.10 7.59
C LEU A 96 0.03 -7.30 7.11
N GLU A 97 -0.89 -6.48 7.60
CA GLU A 97 -2.25 -6.36 7.08
C GLU A 97 -2.35 -5.07 6.27
N LEU A 98 -2.86 -5.17 5.06
CA LEU A 98 -3.13 -4.03 4.17
C LEU A 98 -4.61 -3.98 3.85
N ASN A 99 -5.23 -2.83 4.07
CA ASN A 99 -6.55 -2.51 3.56
C ASN A 99 -6.46 -1.20 2.78
N SER A 100 -6.95 -1.19 1.55
CA SER A 100 -6.93 0.02 0.73
C SER A 100 -8.12 0.07 -0.23
N GLN A 101 -8.56 1.30 -0.50
CA GLN A 101 -9.50 1.60 -1.57
C GLN A 101 -9.07 2.88 -2.25
N ILE A 102 -8.87 2.83 -3.56
CA ILE A 102 -8.47 3.97 -4.38
C ILE A 102 -9.41 4.08 -5.58
N ILE A 103 -9.96 5.26 -5.78
CA ILE A 103 -10.80 5.60 -6.92
C ILE A 103 -10.04 6.66 -7.73
N VAL A 104 -9.96 6.45 -9.03
CA VAL A 104 -9.32 7.41 -9.94
C VAL A 104 -10.41 8.13 -10.72
N ASN A 105 -10.58 9.42 -10.49
CA ASN A 105 -11.50 10.29 -11.23
C ASN A 105 -10.69 11.34 -12.00
N ASP A 106 -10.87 11.41 -13.32
CA ASP A 106 -10.17 12.37 -14.20
C ASP A 106 -8.64 12.39 -13.97
N ALA A 107 -8.04 11.20 -13.85
CA ALA A 107 -6.62 10.97 -13.51
C ALA A 107 -6.20 11.51 -12.12
N MET A 108 -7.15 11.81 -11.23
CA MET A 108 -6.90 12.21 -9.87
C MET A 108 -7.31 11.09 -8.89
N PRO A 109 -6.38 10.48 -8.19
CA PRO A 109 -6.69 9.45 -7.21
C PRO A 109 -7.28 10.04 -5.93
N SER A 110 -8.26 9.32 -5.37
CA SER A 110 -8.78 9.56 -4.03
C SER A 110 -9.01 8.23 -3.32
N GLY A 111 -8.91 8.21 -2.00
CA GLY A 111 -9.12 6.98 -1.25
C GLY A 111 -8.29 6.91 0.02
N PHE A 112 -8.07 5.69 0.50
CA PHE A 112 -7.32 5.45 1.72
C PHE A 112 -6.41 4.21 1.62
N ILE A 113 -5.42 4.17 2.50
CA ILE A 113 -4.54 3.03 2.73
C ILE A 113 -4.36 2.88 4.23
N ASP A 114 -4.69 1.72 4.77
CA ASP A 114 -4.46 1.32 6.14
C ASP A 114 -3.50 0.13 6.18
N ILE A 115 -2.46 0.23 6.98
CA ILE A 115 -1.46 -0.81 7.17
C ILE A 115 -1.33 -1.08 8.67
N LYS A 116 -1.36 -2.36 9.04
CA LYS A 116 -0.96 -2.83 10.37
C LYS A 116 0.21 -3.78 10.21
N ALA A 117 1.29 -3.49 10.92
CA ALA A 117 2.47 -4.32 10.97
C ALA A 117 2.56 -5.01 12.33
N GLY A 118 2.85 -6.29 12.33
CA GLY A 118 3.25 -7.02 13.52
C GLY A 118 4.68 -6.70 13.91
N LYS A 119 5.33 -7.63 14.61
CA LYS A 119 6.74 -7.49 14.96
C LYS A 119 7.61 -7.35 13.73
N GLY A 120 8.63 -6.54 13.86
CA GLY A 120 9.55 -6.32 12.75
C GLY A 120 10.87 -5.74 13.17
N GLN A 121 11.71 -5.53 12.17
CA GLN A 121 13.03 -4.97 12.32
C GLN A 121 13.31 -4.00 11.18
N TRP A 122 13.82 -2.82 11.50
CA TRP A 122 14.38 -1.88 10.56
C TRP A 122 15.87 -1.71 10.82
N LYS A 123 16.71 -2.21 9.90
CA LYS A 123 18.16 -2.32 10.13
C LYS A 123 18.45 -3.12 11.41
N HIS A 124 18.88 -2.44 12.47
CA HIS A 124 19.23 -3.04 13.76
C HIS A 124 18.24 -2.71 14.88
N ARG A 125 17.10 -2.11 14.57
CA ARG A 125 16.09 -1.72 15.55
C ARG A 125 14.83 -2.55 15.36
N SER A 126 14.48 -3.27 16.41
CA SER A 126 13.23 -4.04 16.46
C SER A 126 12.07 -3.15 16.91
N PHE A 127 10.87 -3.50 16.49
CA PHE A 127 9.61 -2.95 16.98
C PHE A 127 8.58 -4.07 17.13
N ASP A 128 7.60 -3.86 18.02
CA ASP A 128 6.59 -4.86 18.34
C ASP A 128 5.35 -4.74 17.45
N SER A 129 5.04 -3.52 17.03
CA SER A 129 3.91 -3.24 16.16
C SER A 129 4.05 -1.90 15.46
N GLY A 130 3.35 -1.77 14.34
CA GLY A 130 3.24 -0.53 13.58
C GLY A 130 1.85 -0.36 12.99
N THR A 131 1.37 0.86 12.88
CA THR A 131 0.17 1.23 12.14
C THR A 131 0.44 2.44 11.28
N VAL A 132 -0.07 2.42 10.05
CA VAL A 132 -0.02 3.57 9.15
C VAL A 132 -1.39 3.72 8.52
N SER A 133 -1.98 4.91 8.65
CA SER A 133 -3.24 5.27 8.00
C SER A 133 -3.01 6.53 7.17
N ALA A 134 -3.33 6.47 5.90
CA ALA A 134 -3.19 7.59 4.99
C ALA A 134 -4.43 7.73 4.11
N SER A 135 -4.83 8.95 3.85
CA SER A 135 -5.81 9.29 2.82
C SER A 135 -5.15 9.99 1.65
N ILE A 136 -5.72 9.74 0.47
CA ILE A 136 -5.31 10.33 -0.79
C ILE A 136 -6.45 11.21 -1.26
N ASP A 137 -6.18 12.48 -1.49
CA ASP A 137 -7.15 13.42 -2.03
C ASP A 137 -6.51 14.19 -3.19
N ASN A 138 -6.85 13.78 -4.40
CA ASN A 138 -6.35 14.35 -5.64
C ASN A 138 -4.82 14.36 -5.74
N ARG A 139 -4.18 15.43 -5.29
CA ARG A 139 -2.73 15.62 -5.38
C ARG A 139 -2.03 15.62 -4.02
N SER A 140 -2.77 15.42 -2.96
CA SER A 140 -2.24 15.40 -1.61
C SER A 140 -2.35 14.00 -1.01
N ILE A 141 -1.34 13.62 -0.23
CA ILE A 141 -1.39 12.45 0.62
C ILE A 141 -1.36 12.97 2.05
N ILE A 142 -2.36 12.59 2.83
CA ILE A 142 -2.47 12.94 4.23
C ILE A 142 -2.13 11.69 5.04
N LEU A 143 -1.03 11.75 5.77
CA LEU A 143 -0.65 10.75 6.76
C LEU A 143 -1.41 11.07 8.04
N GLU A 144 -2.53 10.38 8.25
CA GLU A 144 -3.40 10.61 9.41
C GLU A 144 -2.77 10.09 10.68
N ASN A 145 -2.15 8.92 10.58
CA ASN A 145 -1.48 8.26 11.68
C ASN A 145 -0.33 7.38 11.16
N CYS A 146 0.81 7.52 11.81
CA CYS A 146 1.92 6.58 11.67
C CYS A 146 2.45 6.34 13.10
N HIS A 147 2.23 5.15 13.62
CA HIS A 147 2.58 4.79 14.98
C HIS A 147 3.38 3.49 14.99
N PHE A 148 4.60 3.55 15.52
CA PHE A 148 5.45 2.40 15.78
C PHE A 148 5.73 2.29 17.27
N LYS A 149 5.73 1.07 17.80
CA LYS A 149 5.94 0.78 19.21
C LYS A 149 6.99 -0.33 19.38
N SER A 150 7.83 -0.17 20.40
CA SER A 150 8.82 -1.17 20.85
C SER A 150 8.97 -1.09 22.37
N GLY A 151 8.33 -2.02 23.11
CA GLY A 151 8.18 -1.91 24.55
C GLY A 151 7.47 -0.63 24.97
N ASP A 152 8.15 0.20 25.77
CA ASP A 152 7.68 1.53 26.19
C ASP A 152 8.08 2.65 25.21
N ASP A 153 8.99 2.35 24.28
CA ASP A 153 9.41 3.28 23.23
C ASP A 153 8.36 3.38 22.13
N TYR A 154 8.14 4.57 21.60
CA TYR A 154 7.23 4.77 20.48
C TYR A 154 7.62 5.95 19.59
N LEU A 155 7.13 5.90 18.35
CA LEU A 155 7.11 7.02 17.41
C LEU A 155 5.69 7.20 16.89
N LEU A 156 5.19 8.43 16.96
CA LEU A 156 3.92 8.83 16.38
C LEU A 156 4.16 10.01 15.45
N LEU A 157 3.65 9.89 14.21
CA LEU A 157 3.80 10.90 13.17
C LEU A 157 2.48 11.10 12.45
N SER A 158 2.12 12.35 12.16
CA SER A 158 1.08 12.71 11.21
C SER A 158 1.47 13.95 10.42
N GLY A 159 0.86 14.10 9.22
CA GLY A 159 1.21 15.22 8.37
C GLY A 159 0.65 15.08 6.97
N SER A 160 1.15 15.85 6.03
CA SER A 160 0.67 15.79 4.65
C SER A 160 1.78 16.09 3.65
N TRP A 161 1.70 15.39 2.54
CA TRP A 161 2.45 15.70 1.33
C TRP A 161 1.60 16.59 0.45
N LEU A 162 1.94 17.87 0.39
CA LEU A 162 1.15 18.90 -0.28
C LEU A 162 1.47 19.03 -1.77
N SER A 163 2.71 18.71 -2.17
CA SER A 163 3.17 18.71 -3.56
C SER A 163 4.54 18.02 -3.65
N LYS A 164 5.08 17.85 -4.87
CA LYS A 164 6.35 17.14 -5.14
C LYS A 164 7.46 17.46 -4.13
N ASN A 165 7.57 18.69 -3.67
CA ASN A 165 8.68 19.16 -2.83
C ASN A 165 8.19 19.85 -1.55
N LYS A 166 6.94 19.67 -1.12
CA LYS A 166 6.38 20.33 0.06
C LYS A 166 5.69 19.34 0.98
N TYR A 167 6.18 19.29 2.20
CA TYR A 167 5.67 18.44 3.26
C TYR A 167 5.29 19.27 4.46
N ARG A 168 4.26 18.87 5.15
CA ARG A 168 3.86 19.41 6.45
C ARG A 168 3.80 18.27 7.46
N ILE A 169 4.54 18.38 8.53
CA ILE A 169 4.45 17.49 9.69
C ILE A 169 3.60 18.20 10.74
N ASP A 170 2.39 17.69 10.96
CA ASP A 170 1.47 18.26 11.94
C ASP A 170 1.84 17.84 13.35
N ARG A 171 2.20 16.56 13.52
CA ARG A 171 2.59 15.99 14.78
C ARG A 171 3.77 15.05 14.61
N ILE A 172 4.77 15.22 15.44
CA ILE A 172 5.79 14.23 15.73
C ILE A 172 5.89 14.09 17.24
N GLN A 173 5.75 12.87 17.72
CA GLN A 173 5.90 12.55 19.13
C GLN A 173 6.66 11.24 19.24
N SER A 174 7.69 11.22 20.06
CA SER A 174 8.43 9.99 20.32
C SER A 174 8.85 9.92 21.77
N ALA A 175 8.88 8.71 22.28
CA ALA A 175 9.58 8.36 23.52
C ALA A 175 10.64 7.34 23.16
N TYR A 176 11.85 7.54 23.64
CA TYR A 176 12.95 6.61 23.52
C TYR A 176 13.76 6.61 24.82
N LYS A 177 13.68 5.53 25.59
CA LYS A 177 14.17 5.44 26.96
C LYS A 177 13.56 6.60 27.78
N ASP A 178 14.40 7.42 28.41
CA ASP A 178 13.97 8.56 29.24
C ASP A 178 13.81 9.89 28.44
N ASN A 179 13.93 9.85 27.11
CA ASN A 179 13.88 11.03 26.27
C ASN A 179 12.53 11.15 25.59
N TYR A 180 11.97 12.35 25.63
CA TYR A 180 10.71 12.73 25.02
C TYR A 180 10.92 13.82 23.98
N LEU A 181 10.32 13.65 22.81
CA LEU A 181 10.31 14.64 21.75
C LEU A 181 8.86 14.87 21.30
N VAL A 182 8.46 16.14 21.28
CA VAL A 182 7.16 16.58 20.75
C VAL A 182 7.35 17.90 20.02
N ASN A 183 6.82 18.02 18.82
CA ASN A 183 6.81 19.32 18.14
C ASN A 183 5.69 20.21 18.72
N ALA A 184 6.03 21.47 19.02
CA ALA A 184 5.08 22.45 19.55
C ALA A 184 4.20 23.09 18.45
N LYS A 185 4.64 23.05 17.20
CA LYS A 185 3.97 23.62 16.01
C LYS A 185 4.23 22.75 14.79
N PRO A 186 3.36 22.79 13.76
CA PRO A 186 3.63 22.12 12.51
C PRO A 186 4.97 22.53 11.90
N ILE A 187 5.66 21.56 11.33
CA ILE A 187 6.96 21.74 10.68
C ILE A 187 6.71 21.69 9.17
N PHE A 188 7.16 22.72 8.46
CA PHE A 188 7.09 22.77 7.00
C PHE A 188 8.46 22.49 6.41
N ILE A 189 8.52 21.53 5.51
CA ILE A 189 9.73 21.15 4.80
C ILE A 189 9.49 21.43 3.32
N SER A 190 10.35 22.24 2.72
CA SER A 190 10.39 22.41 1.26
C SER A 190 11.84 22.31 0.80
N TYR A 191 12.06 21.60 -0.30
CA TYR A 191 13.37 21.58 -0.94
C TYR A 191 13.24 21.97 -2.42
N GLN A 192 14.26 22.64 -2.91
CA GLN A 192 14.34 22.98 -4.32
C GLN A 192 15.11 21.87 -5.03
N ASP A 193 14.57 21.36 -6.14
CA ASP A 193 15.35 20.53 -7.03
C ASP A 193 16.48 21.44 -7.58
N THR A 194 17.66 21.34 -6.99
CA THR A 194 18.86 21.85 -7.67
C THR A 194 19.14 20.86 -8.79
N ALA A 195 18.65 21.19 -9.98
CA ALA A 195 19.12 20.53 -11.19
C ALA A 195 20.63 20.75 -11.28
N VAL A 196 21.40 19.66 -11.16
CA VAL A 196 22.83 19.61 -11.48
C VAL A 196 22.95 19.17 -12.92
#